data_d8657e1bf7242e4c34dc4396899e8284
#
_entry.id   d8657e1bf7242e4c34dc4396899e8284
#
_cell.length_a   1.000
_cell.length_b   1.000
_cell.length_c   1.000
_cell.angle_alpha   90.00
_cell.angle_beta   90.00
_cell.angle_gamma   90.00
#
_symmetry.space_group_name_H-M   'P 1'
#
loop_
_entity.id
_entity.type
_entity.pdbx_description
1 polymer ?
#
loop_
_entity_poly.entity_id
_entity_poly.type
_entity_poly.pdbx_seq_one_letter_code
_entity_poly.pdbx_strand_id
1 'polypeptide(L)'
;MKTVATFVALGLTLLAFSALSDDKSFIEKAAQGGMAEVEAGELAANKATNQEVRKFGMTMAKEHGAANKKLADLAKSKGIELPDSMGEKHMETLETLQATDGPRFDAKYMEDMVKGHEEMVQLLKDEIASGQDAAVKAFAQEMLPTVESHLKEARRLTGKQSAASTY
;
A
#
# COMPACT_ATOMS: atom_id res chain seq x y z
N MET A 1 -61.28 -5.87 23.17
CA MET A 1 -60.08 -6.63 22.87
C MET A 1 -59.18 -5.77 21.96
N LYS A 2 -58.08 -5.23 22.49
CA LYS A 2 -57.14 -4.38 21.76
C LYS A 2 -55.87 -5.18 21.57
N THR A 3 -55.57 -5.58 20.33
CA THR A 3 -54.34 -6.25 19.93
C THR A 3 -53.24 -5.21 19.72
N VAL A 4 -52.20 -5.27 20.55
CA VAL A 4 -50.99 -4.47 20.40
C VAL A 4 -50.06 -5.22 19.47
N ALA A 5 -49.78 -4.66 18.31
CA ALA A 5 -48.77 -5.18 17.38
C ALA A 5 -47.38 -4.67 17.80
N THR A 6 -46.55 -5.58 18.27
CA THR A 6 -45.13 -5.31 18.57
C THR A 6 -44.34 -5.40 17.29
N PHE A 7 -43.90 -4.26 16.76
CA PHE A 7 -42.93 -4.24 15.67
C PHE A 7 -41.52 -4.44 16.24
N VAL A 8 -40.91 -5.56 15.89
CA VAL A 8 -39.51 -5.86 16.20
C VAL A 8 -38.61 -5.11 15.18
N ALA A 9 -37.87 -4.15 15.68
CA ALA A 9 -36.82 -3.48 14.93
C ALA A 9 -35.56 -4.39 14.89
N LEU A 10 -35.46 -5.25 13.89
CA LEU A 10 -34.32 -6.15 13.65
C LEU A 10 -33.72 -5.90 12.29
N GLY A 11 -33.07 -4.77 12.08
CA GLY A 11 -32.58 -4.44 10.75
C GLY A 11 -31.28 -3.59 10.65
N LEU A 12 -30.75 -3.06 11.77
CA LEU A 12 -29.67 -2.06 11.66
C LEU A 12 -28.26 -2.54 12.02
N THR A 13 -28.08 -3.76 12.49
CA THR A 13 -26.78 -4.24 13.00
C THR A 13 -25.90 -4.94 11.95
N LEU A 14 -26.47 -5.46 10.85
CA LEU A 14 -25.68 -6.18 9.84
C LEU A 14 -24.85 -5.26 8.94
N LEU A 15 -25.33 -4.06 8.62
CA LEU A 15 -24.61 -3.13 7.74
C LEU A 15 -23.35 -2.54 8.39
N ALA A 16 -23.40 -2.28 9.70
CA ALA A 16 -22.25 -1.75 10.43
C ALA A 16 -21.10 -2.76 10.57
N PHE A 17 -21.39 -4.06 10.61
CA PHE A 17 -20.37 -5.10 10.75
C PHE A 17 -19.57 -5.33 9.45
N SER A 18 -20.24 -5.24 8.29
CA SER A 18 -19.57 -5.33 6.98
C SER A 18 -18.65 -4.12 6.71
N ALA A 19 -19.11 -2.93 7.08
CA ALA A 19 -18.38 -1.69 6.89
C ALA A 19 -17.06 -1.65 7.68
N LEU A 20 -17.08 -2.06 8.95
CA LEU A 20 -15.88 -2.16 9.79
C LEU A 20 -14.88 -3.21 9.27
N SER A 21 -15.38 -4.25 8.57
CA SER A 21 -14.54 -5.28 7.95
C SER A 21 -13.76 -4.74 6.75
N ASP A 22 -14.35 -3.85 5.97
CA ASP A 22 -13.73 -3.28 4.75
C ASP A 22 -12.64 -2.27 5.11
N ASP A 23 -12.91 -1.30 6.01
CA ASP A 23 -11.92 -0.33 6.49
C ASP A 23 -10.74 -1.03 7.19
N LYS A 24 -11.00 -2.09 7.99
CA LYS A 24 -9.95 -2.91 8.61
C LYS A 24 -9.09 -3.60 7.56
N SER A 25 -9.72 -4.21 6.54
CA SER A 25 -9.00 -4.88 5.44
C SER A 25 -8.12 -3.90 4.66
N PHE A 26 -8.60 -2.66 4.45
CA PHE A 26 -7.79 -1.59 3.87
C PHE A 26 -6.54 -1.30 4.72
N ILE A 27 -6.72 -1.09 6.03
CA ILE A 27 -5.61 -0.79 6.95
C ILE A 27 -4.56 -1.90 6.94
N GLU A 28 -4.99 -3.17 7.00
CA GLU A 28 -4.10 -4.34 6.99
C GLU A 28 -3.31 -4.44 5.69
N LYS A 29 -3.96 -4.29 4.52
CA LYS A 29 -3.31 -4.32 3.21
C LYS A 29 -2.36 -3.14 3.01
N ALA A 30 -2.77 -1.95 3.43
CA ALA A 30 -1.91 -0.77 3.35
C ALA A 30 -0.67 -0.90 4.25
N ALA A 31 -0.79 -1.51 5.43
CA ALA A 31 0.33 -1.79 6.31
C ALA A 31 1.30 -2.81 5.70
N GLN A 32 0.79 -3.91 5.14
CA GLN A 32 1.62 -4.93 4.49
C GLN A 32 2.37 -4.37 3.28
N GLY A 33 1.67 -3.65 2.40
CA GLY A 33 2.28 -2.99 1.25
C GLY A 33 3.32 -1.95 1.68
N GLY A 34 2.98 -1.13 2.67
CA GLY A 34 3.91 -0.11 3.18
C GLY A 34 5.18 -0.68 3.81
N MET A 35 5.11 -1.81 4.51
CA MET A 35 6.30 -2.54 5.00
C MET A 35 7.16 -3.04 3.84
N ALA A 36 6.55 -3.65 2.84
CA ALA A 36 7.24 -4.15 1.66
C ALA A 36 7.97 -3.03 0.90
N GLU A 37 7.33 -1.87 0.73
CA GLU A 37 7.91 -0.70 0.05
C GLU A 37 9.10 -0.12 0.82
N VAL A 38 9.10 -0.14 2.14
CA VAL A 38 10.24 0.30 2.95
C VAL A 38 11.42 -0.65 2.72
N GLU A 39 11.24 -1.96 2.87
CA GLU A 39 12.33 -2.94 2.74
C GLU A 39 12.87 -3.01 1.31
N ALA A 40 11.99 -3.02 0.30
CA ALA A 40 12.41 -2.98 -1.10
C ALA A 40 13.13 -1.68 -1.45
N GLY A 41 12.69 -0.55 -0.88
CA GLY A 41 13.33 0.76 -1.04
C GLY A 41 14.74 0.81 -0.44
N GLU A 42 14.92 0.27 0.77
CA GLU A 42 16.23 0.15 1.42
C GLU A 42 17.16 -0.78 0.63
N LEU A 43 16.65 -1.90 0.13
CA LEU A 43 17.39 -2.80 -0.72
C LEU A 43 17.86 -2.08 -1.99
N ALA A 44 16.99 -1.34 -2.68
CA ALA A 44 17.33 -0.58 -3.88
C ALA A 44 18.33 0.55 -3.60
N ALA A 45 18.20 1.24 -2.46
CA ALA A 45 19.14 2.27 -2.04
C ALA A 45 20.58 1.72 -1.90
N ASN A 46 20.72 0.46 -1.52
CA ASN A 46 22.01 -0.19 -1.34
C ASN A 46 22.52 -0.93 -2.59
N LYS A 47 21.62 -1.59 -3.33
CA LYS A 47 21.97 -2.58 -4.36
C LYS A 47 21.85 -2.06 -5.79
N ALA A 48 21.00 -1.05 -6.05
CA ALA A 48 20.77 -0.54 -7.40
C ALA A 48 22.05 -0.01 -8.04
N THR A 49 22.26 -0.35 -9.31
CA THR A 49 23.39 0.14 -10.12
C THR A 49 23.10 1.50 -10.73
N ASN A 50 21.88 1.76 -11.12
CA ASN A 50 21.43 3.04 -11.64
C ASN A 50 21.21 4.05 -10.51
N GLN A 51 21.84 5.21 -10.61
CA GLN A 51 21.75 6.25 -9.57
C GLN A 51 20.32 6.81 -9.40
N GLU A 52 19.50 6.88 -10.47
CA GLU A 52 18.10 7.34 -10.35
C GLU A 52 17.25 6.30 -9.63
N VAL A 53 17.46 5.01 -9.90
CA VAL A 53 16.79 3.90 -9.18
C VAL A 53 17.19 3.90 -7.71
N ARG A 54 18.46 4.07 -7.40
CA ARG A 54 18.95 4.20 -6.02
C ARG A 54 18.27 5.35 -5.27
N LYS A 55 18.18 6.52 -5.87
CA LYS A 55 17.52 7.69 -5.30
C LYS A 55 16.01 7.44 -5.09
N PHE A 56 15.36 6.79 -6.06
CA PHE A 56 13.98 6.41 -5.94
C PHE A 56 13.78 5.46 -4.75
N GLY A 57 14.63 4.44 -4.58
CA GLY A 57 14.61 3.53 -3.43
C GLY A 57 14.71 4.28 -2.09
N MET A 58 15.64 5.24 -1.99
CA MET A 58 15.75 6.09 -0.77
C MET A 58 14.47 6.88 -0.50
N THR A 59 13.82 7.40 -1.54
CA THR A 59 12.55 8.11 -1.42
C THR A 59 11.43 7.17 -0.94
N MET A 60 11.34 5.97 -1.51
CA MET A 60 10.36 4.95 -1.10
C MET A 60 10.50 4.59 0.36
N ALA A 61 11.71 4.22 0.81
CA ALA A 61 11.96 3.87 2.21
C ALA A 61 11.57 5.00 3.17
N LYS A 62 11.92 6.25 2.84
CA LYS A 62 11.63 7.41 3.68
C LYS A 62 10.13 7.71 3.75
N GLU A 63 9.47 7.81 2.59
CA GLU A 63 8.10 8.32 2.51
C GLU A 63 7.08 7.26 2.95
N HIS A 64 7.29 5.98 2.57
CA HIS A 64 6.48 4.88 3.09
C HIS A 64 6.71 4.63 4.58
N GLY A 65 7.95 4.80 5.09
CA GLY A 65 8.21 4.76 6.53
C GLY A 65 7.42 5.81 7.31
N ALA A 66 7.32 7.03 6.78
CA ALA A 66 6.51 8.08 7.38
C ALA A 66 5.00 7.79 7.29
N ALA A 67 4.53 7.26 6.15
CA ALA A 67 3.14 6.86 5.96
C ALA A 67 2.74 5.69 6.88
N ASN A 68 3.61 4.68 7.04
CA ASN A 68 3.40 3.54 7.94
C ASN A 68 3.23 3.99 9.40
N LYS A 69 3.99 5.00 9.82
CA LYS A 69 3.84 5.55 11.17
C LYS A 69 2.47 6.21 11.36
N LYS A 70 2.01 7.00 10.39
CA LYS A 70 0.66 7.60 10.43
C LYS A 70 -0.43 6.53 10.44
N LEU A 71 -0.27 5.48 9.62
CA LEU A 71 -1.20 4.36 9.58
C LEU A 71 -1.24 3.59 10.91
N ALA A 72 -0.09 3.40 11.56
CA ALA A 72 -0.02 2.75 12.87
C ALA A 72 -0.74 3.58 13.95
N ASP A 73 -0.57 4.89 13.94
CA ASP A 73 -1.27 5.78 14.86
C ASP A 73 -2.80 5.74 14.63
N LEU A 74 -3.22 5.71 13.36
CA LEU A 74 -4.63 5.56 12.99
C LEU A 74 -5.18 4.21 13.47
N ALA A 75 -4.53 3.10 13.15
CA ALA A 75 -4.92 1.75 13.55
C ALA A 75 -5.06 1.64 15.07
N LYS A 76 -4.07 2.16 15.81
CA LYS A 76 -4.09 2.22 17.28
C LYS A 76 -5.31 2.99 17.80
N SER A 77 -5.63 4.14 17.21
CA SER A 77 -6.79 4.95 17.62
C SER A 77 -8.12 4.22 17.42
N LYS A 78 -8.15 3.20 16.54
CA LYS A 78 -9.31 2.37 16.21
C LYS A 78 -9.30 1.02 16.91
N GLY A 79 -8.27 0.70 17.70
CA GLY A 79 -8.12 -0.62 18.32
C GLY A 79 -7.88 -1.74 17.29
N ILE A 80 -7.32 -1.41 16.12
CA ILE A 80 -6.98 -2.38 15.07
C ILE A 80 -5.51 -2.76 15.25
N GLU A 81 -5.26 -4.06 15.41
CA GLU A 81 -3.90 -4.60 15.40
C GLU A 81 -3.40 -4.71 13.97
N LEU A 82 -2.21 -4.17 13.71
CA LEU A 82 -1.56 -4.31 12.42
C LEU A 82 -0.91 -5.68 12.27
N PRO A 83 -0.78 -6.20 11.04
CA PRO A 83 -0.03 -7.43 10.79
C PRO A 83 1.46 -7.26 11.15
N ASP A 84 2.05 -8.32 11.69
CA ASP A 84 3.47 -8.34 12.10
C ASP A 84 4.44 -8.53 10.90
N SER A 85 3.91 -8.83 9.71
CA SER A 85 4.70 -9.07 8.51
C SER A 85 4.03 -8.49 7.27
N MET A 86 4.83 -8.30 6.22
CA MET A 86 4.33 -7.83 4.92
C MET A 86 3.48 -8.86 4.15
N GLY A 87 3.36 -10.10 4.68
CA GLY A 87 2.65 -11.19 4.03
C GLY A 87 3.47 -11.93 2.98
N GLU A 88 3.07 -13.17 2.69
CA GLU A 88 3.83 -14.14 1.87
C GLU A 88 4.16 -13.59 0.46
N LYS A 89 3.17 -13.02 -0.24
CA LYS A 89 3.36 -12.47 -1.60
C LYS A 89 4.48 -11.42 -1.67
N HIS A 90 4.54 -10.52 -0.68
CA HIS A 90 5.55 -9.48 -0.62
C HIS A 90 6.92 -10.02 -0.21
N MET A 91 6.96 -11.00 0.70
CA MET A 91 8.19 -11.70 1.08
C MET A 91 8.83 -12.40 -0.12
N GLU A 92 8.06 -13.16 -0.91
CA GLU A 92 8.55 -13.82 -2.14
C GLU A 92 9.09 -12.80 -3.17
N THR A 93 8.42 -11.65 -3.33
CA THR A 93 8.90 -10.58 -4.20
C THR A 93 10.25 -10.03 -3.71
N LEU A 94 10.36 -9.76 -2.41
CA LEU A 94 11.60 -9.26 -1.81
C LEU A 94 12.75 -10.28 -1.93
N GLU A 95 12.50 -11.57 -1.68
CA GLU A 95 13.48 -12.65 -1.88
C GLU A 95 13.98 -12.70 -3.32
N THR A 96 13.07 -12.56 -4.29
CA THR A 96 13.43 -12.50 -5.71
C THR A 96 14.33 -11.30 -6.03
N LEU A 97 14.02 -10.12 -5.47
CA LEU A 97 14.85 -8.93 -5.60
C LEU A 97 16.22 -9.11 -4.94
N GLN A 98 16.27 -9.74 -3.76
CA GLN A 98 17.53 -10.03 -3.06
C GLN A 98 18.44 -10.95 -3.89
N ALA A 99 17.86 -11.92 -4.58
CA ALA A 99 18.59 -12.87 -5.43
C ALA A 99 19.00 -12.31 -6.80
N THR A 100 18.52 -11.12 -7.18
CA THR A 100 18.81 -10.49 -8.48
C THR A 100 19.88 -9.41 -8.31
N ASP A 101 20.80 -9.27 -9.28
CA ASP A 101 21.92 -8.32 -9.23
C ASP A 101 22.03 -7.47 -10.50
N GLY A 102 22.78 -6.36 -10.35
CA GLY A 102 23.17 -5.48 -11.45
C GLY A 102 21.97 -4.84 -12.16
N PRO A 103 22.05 -4.60 -13.47
CA PRO A 103 20.96 -3.96 -14.24
C PRO A 103 19.65 -4.76 -14.21
N ARG A 104 19.70 -6.09 -13.97
CA ARG A 104 18.49 -6.92 -13.84
C ARG A 104 17.75 -6.62 -12.53
N PHE A 105 18.49 -6.33 -11.45
CA PHE A 105 17.91 -5.84 -10.21
C PHE A 105 17.15 -4.54 -10.45
N ASP A 106 17.81 -3.55 -11.09
CA ASP A 106 17.21 -2.25 -11.35
C ASP A 106 15.90 -2.38 -12.14
N ALA A 107 15.92 -3.19 -13.21
CA ALA A 107 14.74 -3.42 -14.04
C ALA A 107 13.60 -4.10 -13.26
N LYS A 108 13.92 -5.17 -12.51
CA LYS A 108 12.94 -5.92 -11.72
C LYS A 108 12.34 -5.06 -10.61
N TYR A 109 13.17 -4.31 -9.88
CA TYR A 109 12.72 -3.40 -8.84
C TYR A 109 11.73 -2.37 -9.40
N MET A 110 12.06 -1.74 -10.53
CA MET A 110 11.18 -0.72 -11.12
C MET A 110 9.87 -1.32 -11.66
N GLU A 111 9.89 -2.54 -12.19
CA GLU A 111 8.68 -3.27 -12.59
C GLU A 111 7.77 -3.53 -11.38
N ASP A 112 8.34 -4.02 -10.28
CA ASP A 112 7.60 -4.30 -9.05
C ASP A 112 7.03 -3.01 -8.43
N MET A 113 7.79 -1.91 -8.47
CA MET A 113 7.32 -0.60 -8.02
C MET A 113 6.11 -0.11 -8.84
N VAL A 114 6.14 -0.25 -10.16
CA VAL A 114 4.98 0.11 -10.99
C VAL A 114 3.75 -0.71 -10.58
N LYS A 115 3.89 -2.03 -10.49
CA LYS A 115 2.78 -2.92 -10.14
C LYS A 115 2.23 -2.66 -8.74
N GLY A 116 3.10 -2.57 -7.74
CA GLY A 116 2.70 -2.32 -6.35
C GLY A 116 1.98 -0.99 -6.18
N HIS A 117 2.49 0.06 -6.86
CA HIS A 117 1.85 1.38 -6.80
C HIS A 117 0.53 1.45 -7.58
N GLU A 118 0.36 0.69 -8.67
CA GLU A 118 -0.94 0.55 -9.35
C GLU A 118 -1.97 -0.12 -8.42
N GLU A 119 -1.59 -1.21 -7.75
CA GLU A 119 -2.43 -1.90 -6.76
C GLU A 119 -2.79 -0.97 -5.59
N MET A 120 -1.82 -0.20 -5.08
CA MET A 120 -2.05 0.74 -3.97
C MET A 120 -2.93 1.94 -4.37
N VAL A 121 -2.74 2.52 -5.56
CA VAL A 121 -3.62 3.58 -6.08
C VAL A 121 -5.06 3.10 -6.14
N GLN A 122 -5.29 1.86 -6.61
CA GLN A 122 -6.64 1.29 -6.67
C GLN A 122 -7.20 1.10 -5.24
N LEU A 123 -6.43 0.52 -4.33
CA LEU A 123 -6.82 0.30 -2.93
C LEU A 123 -7.22 1.62 -2.24
N LEU A 124 -6.45 2.70 -2.45
CA LEU A 124 -6.74 4.02 -1.90
C LEU A 124 -8.03 4.61 -2.51
N LYS A 125 -8.23 4.47 -3.82
CA LYS A 125 -9.44 4.97 -4.50
C LYS A 125 -10.70 4.22 -4.05
N ASP A 126 -10.60 2.91 -3.86
CA ASP A 126 -11.71 2.09 -3.38
C ASP A 126 -12.09 2.50 -1.94
N GLU A 127 -11.10 2.73 -1.08
CA GLU A 127 -11.34 3.22 0.28
C GLU A 127 -11.98 4.62 0.28
N ILE A 128 -11.52 5.54 -0.55
CA ILE A 128 -12.10 6.88 -0.68
C ILE A 128 -13.57 6.79 -1.14
N ALA A 129 -13.89 5.88 -2.05
CA ALA A 129 -15.23 5.75 -2.60
C ALA A 129 -16.19 5.03 -1.65
N SER A 130 -15.76 3.93 -1.04
CA SER A 130 -16.65 2.98 -0.32
C SER A 130 -16.39 2.86 1.18
N GLY A 131 -15.24 3.30 1.69
CA GLY A 131 -14.90 3.30 3.11
C GLY A 131 -15.95 4.01 3.96
N GLN A 132 -16.16 3.54 5.18
CA GLN A 132 -17.20 4.06 6.07
C GLN A 132 -16.63 4.93 7.19
N ASP A 133 -15.39 4.68 7.60
CA ASP A 133 -14.74 5.46 8.64
C ASP A 133 -14.14 6.74 8.06
N ALA A 134 -14.56 7.88 8.55
CA ALA A 134 -14.11 9.19 8.05
C ALA A 134 -12.60 9.43 8.20
N ALA A 135 -11.96 8.88 9.25
CA ALA A 135 -10.53 9.04 9.47
C ALA A 135 -9.71 8.13 8.56
N VAL A 136 -10.20 6.91 8.26
CA VAL A 136 -9.57 6.00 7.29
C VAL A 136 -9.66 6.58 5.89
N LYS A 137 -10.82 7.09 5.49
CA LYS A 137 -11.00 7.81 4.21
C LYS A 137 -10.08 9.03 4.10
N ALA A 138 -9.97 9.82 5.17
CA ALA A 138 -9.09 10.99 5.18
C ALA A 138 -7.61 10.59 5.00
N PHE A 139 -7.17 9.50 5.65
CA PHE A 139 -5.85 8.94 5.43
C PHE A 139 -5.64 8.53 3.97
N ALA A 140 -6.59 7.81 3.36
CA ALA A 140 -6.51 7.42 1.96
C ALA A 140 -6.44 8.63 1.02
N GLN A 141 -7.24 9.67 1.27
CA GLN A 141 -7.21 10.93 0.52
C GLN A 141 -5.87 11.67 0.64
N GLU A 142 -5.26 11.66 1.82
CA GLU A 142 -3.94 12.27 2.05
C GLU A 142 -2.83 11.51 1.32
N MET A 143 -2.89 10.17 1.28
CA MET A 143 -1.84 9.33 0.68
C MET A 143 -1.91 9.26 -0.84
N LEU A 144 -3.09 9.32 -1.44
CA LEU A 144 -3.29 9.10 -2.87
C LEU A 144 -2.38 9.97 -3.77
N PRO A 145 -2.25 11.29 -3.59
CA PRO A 145 -1.41 12.11 -4.47
C PRO A 145 0.08 11.74 -4.39
N THR A 146 0.57 11.33 -3.22
CA THR A 146 1.95 10.86 -3.05
C THR A 146 2.18 9.55 -3.80
N VAL A 147 1.29 8.57 -3.65
CA VAL A 147 1.39 7.27 -4.32
C VAL A 147 1.25 7.41 -5.84
N GLU A 148 0.38 8.30 -6.33
CA GLU A 148 0.28 8.61 -7.77
C GLU A 148 1.56 9.27 -8.31
N SER A 149 2.23 10.12 -7.52
CA SER A 149 3.52 10.71 -7.88
C SER A 149 4.62 9.66 -7.96
N HIS A 150 4.68 8.72 -7.00
CA HIS A 150 5.60 7.60 -7.04
C HIS A 150 5.37 6.71 -8.27
N LEU A 151 4.12 6.36 -8.57
CA LEU A 151 3.78 5.58 -9.76
C LEU A 151 4.25 6.26 -11.05
N LYS A 152 4.02 7.57 -11.16
CA LYS A 152 4.49 8.34 -12.34
C LYS A 152 6.00 8.27 -12.50
N GLU A 153 6.73 8.42 -11.40
CA GLU A 153 8.20 8.36 -11.43
C GLU A 153 8.70 6.93 -11.71
N ALA A 154 8.07 5.91 -11.10
CA ALA A 154 8.39 4.51 -11.37
C ALA A 154 8.23 4.16 -12.85
N ARG A 155 7.13 4.57 -13.49
CA ARG A 155 6.90 4.38 -14.94
C ARG A 155 7.94 5.10 -15.78
N ARG A 156 8.34 6.30 -15.41
CA ARG A 156 9.39 7.05 -16.10
C ARG A 156 10.73 6.30 -16.05
N LEU A 157 11.08 5.76 -14.89
CA LEU A 157 12.33 5.02 -14.70
C LEU A 157 12.30 3.67 -15.40
N THR A 158 11.18 2.94 -15.38
CA THR A 158 11.02 1.69 -16.13
C THR A 158 11.23 1.88 -17.62
N GLY A 159 10.67 2.94 -18.22
CA GLY A 159 10.90 3.26 -19.64
C GLY A 159 12.37 3.52 -19.96
N LYS A 160 13.14 4.16 -19.09
CA LYS A 160 14.59 4.37 -19.25
C LYS A 160 15.39 3.06 -19.13
N GLN A 161 15.02 2.15 -18.22
CA GLN A 161 15.69 0.85 -18.06
C GLN A 161 15.52 -0.01 -19.32
N SER A 162 14.31 -0.07 -19.87
CA SER A 162 14.01 -0.82 -21.10
C SER A 162 14.82 -0.29 -22.30
N ALA A 163 14.98 1.01 -22.43
CA ALA A 163 15.76 1.62 -23.50
C ALA A 163 17.27 1.32 -23.37
N ALA A 164 17.81 1.27 -22.15
CA ALA A 164 19.22 0.97 -21.89
C ALA A 164 19.58 -0.51 -22.14
N SER A 165 18.61 -1.42 -22.04
CA SER A 165 18.81 -2.86 -22.27
C SER A 165 18.76 -3.28 -23.74
N THR A 166 18.48 -2.35 -24.66
CA THR A 166 18.31 -2.62 -26.10
C THR A 166 19.60 -2.38 -26.89
N TYR A 167 20.68 -1.96 -26.25
CA TYR A 167 22.01 -1.73 -26.81
C TYR A 167 23.04 -2.68 -26.17
#